data_b1745dc46215f5a0d6d17994d72808be
#
_entry.id   b1745dc46215f5a0d6d17994d72808be
#
_cell.length_a   1.000
_cell.length_b   1.000
_cell.length_c   1.000
_cell.angle_alpha   90.00
_cell.angle_beta   90.00
_cell.angle_gamma   90.00
#
_symmetry.space_group_name_H-M   'P 1'
#
loop_
_entity.id
_entity.type
_entity.pdbx_description
1 polymer ?
#
loop_
_entity_poly.entity_id
_entity_poly.type
_entity_poly.pdbx_seq_one_letter_code
_entity_poly.pdbx_strand_id
1 'polypeptide(L)'
;MPLDFTNQLDIPEDIDFNISVEPTEVPHKKLVRRLDTGEAVDYVGTGRPVAPYGEFFNGVWSTMTDILEPDELEGAQFNWRTGRRGGFACMDVTLPHRIERITTPTMETVINPRWIAFTSIDSLTSANCFLGTIDQFCFNGQINGEHDKVQSRHSSNYTNAGFVYKLQRAERDFFQQTRKLQVMADTLTKYADVKALLEKIMSETKAKKMFALYSQEASVRGPNAFALYSAFTNYSTYGDERNGFAVKDTKGDTKNVTMLNRELEVNKWIATPQFKELVAA
;
A
#
# COMPACT_ATOMS: atom_id res chain seq x y z
N MET A 1 10.89 10.10 -27.86
CA MET A 1 11.48 8.76 -27.94
C MET A 1 10.45 7.83 -27.33
N PRO A 2 10.01 6.78 -28.01
CA PRO A 2 9.14 5.80 -27.36
C PRO A 2 9.96 5.19 -26.20
N LEU A 3 9.34 5.14 -25.01
CA LEU A 3 9.93 4.47 -23.87
C LEU A 3 10.03 2.98 -24.21
N ASP A 4 11.23 2.45 -24.15
CA ASP A 4 11.46 1.02 -24.30
C ASP A 4 11.13 0.36 -22.96
N PHE A 5 9.86 -0.07 -22.79
CA PHE A 5 9.36 -0.70 -21.57
C PHE A 5 9.91 -2.13 -21.34
N THR A 6 10.78 -2.60 -22.26
CA THR A 6 11.46 -3.90 -22.07
C THR A 6 12.67 -3.80 -21.14
N ASN A 7 13.06 -2.58 -20.75
CA ASN A 7 14.19 -2.39 -19.86
C ASN A 7 13.87 -2.80 -18.42
N GLN A 8 14.83 -3.48 -17.83
CA GLN A 8 14.86 -3.81 -16.40
C GLN A 8 14.65 -2.54 -15.57
N LEU A 9 13.88 -2.63 -14.47
CA LEU A 9 13.68 -1.52 -13.53
C LEU A 9 15.01 -1.00 -13.02
N ASP A 10 15.11 0.33 -12.93
CA ASP A 10 16.18 1.00 -12.19
C ASP A 10 15.87 0.94 -10.69
N ILE A 11 16.27 -0.17 -10.07
CA ILE A 11 16.06 -0.40 -8.63
C ILE A 11 17.22 0.22 -7.87
N PRO A 12 16.98 1.05 -6.84
CA PRO A 12 18.04 1.64 -6.02
C PRO A 12 19.02 0.60 -5.46
N GLU A 13 20.31 0.92 -5.42
CA GLU A 13 21.38 0.02 -4.97
C GLU A 13 21.17 -0.48 -3.53
N ASP A 14 20.55 0.34 -2.66
CA ASP A 14 20.22 -0.04 -1.28
C ASP A 14 19.08 -1.06 -1.19
N ILE A 15 18.41 -1.35 -2.31
CA ILE A 15 17.37 -2.39 -2.47
C ILE A 15 17.87 -3.52 -3.36
N ASP A 16 18.51 -3.23 -4.49
CA ASP A 16 18.99 -4.23 -5.45
C ASP A 16 20.36 -4.80 -5.05
N PHE A 17 20.42 -5.39 -3.88
CA PHE A 17 21.62 -6.06 -3.41
C PHE A 17 21.52 -7.59 -3.51
N ASN A 18 22.66 -8.22 -3.73
CA ASN A 18 22.76 -9.68 -3.69
C ASN A 18 22.81 -10.21 -2.25
N ILE A 19 22.33 -11.43 -2.09
CA ILE A 19 22.30 -12.13 -0.79
C ILE A 19 23.01 -13.46 -0.88
N SER A 20 23.66 -13.87 0.23
CA SER A 20 24.02 -15.27 0.49
C SER A 20 23.03 -15.89 1.47
N VAL A 21 22.87 -17.21 1.30
CA VAL A 21 22.06 -18.02 2.19
C VAL A 21 22.96 -19.13 2.75
N GLU A 22 23.32 -19.00 4.01
CA GLU A 22 24.35 -19.82 4.67
C GLU A 22 23.72 -20.81 5.65
N PRO A 23 24.22 -22.05 5.72
CA PRO A 23 23.83 -22.98 6.78
C PRO A 23 24.27 -22.42 8.14
N THR A 24 23.55 -22.77 9.20
CA THR A 24 23.87 -22.35 10.56
C THR A 24 23.85 -23.53 11.53
N GLU A 25 24.47 -23.37 12.70
CA GLU A 25 24.38 -24.34 13.79
C GLU A 25 22.99 -24.37 14.45
N VAL A 26 22.15 -23.35 14.20
CA VAL A 26 20.79 -23.29 14.73
C VAL A 26 19.91 -24.28 13.96
N PRO A 27 19.29 -25.27 14.63
CA PRO A 27 18.48 -26.28 13.97
C PRO A 27 17.36 -25.68 13.12
N HIS A 28 17.18 -26.18 11.91
CA HIS A 28 16.13 -25.73 10.96
C HIS A 28 16.20 -24.25 10.55
N LYS A 29 17.37 -23.61 10.74
CA LYS A 29 17.61 -22.22 10.33
C LYS A 29 18.75 -22.12 9.33
N LYS A 30 18.68 -21.09 8.48
CA LYS A 30 19.75 -20.62 7.60
C LYS A 30 19.88 -19.11 7.77
N LEU A 31 21.11 -18.61 7.65
CA LEU A 31 21.40 -17.18 7.75
C LEU A 31 21.24 -16.53 6.38
N VAL A 32 20.54 -15.44 6.33
CA VAL A 32 20.51 -14.54 5.16
C VAL A 32 21.44 -13.37 5.44
N ARG A 33 22.40 -13.15 4.52
CA ARG A 33 23.39 -12.08 4.61
C ARG A 33 23.42 -11.26 3.35
N ARG A 34 23.57 -9.97 3.48
CA ARG A 34 23.84 -9.06 2.35
C ARG A 34 25.27 -9.26 1.87
N LEU A 35 25.48 -9.32 0.55
CA LEU A 35 26.83 -9.48 -0.01
C LEU A 35 27.56 -8.15 -0.16
N ASP A 36 26.83 -7.04 -0.27
CA ASP A 36 27.38 -5.69 -0.40
C ASP A 36 27.98 -5.15 0.90
N THR A 37 27.29 -5.37 2.04
CA THR A 37 27.73 -4.90 3.36
C THR A 37 28.32 -5.98 4.24
N GLY A 38 28.11 -7.25 3.92
CA GLY A 38 28.47 -8.40 4.77
C GLY A 38 27.59 -8.54 6.01
N GLU A 39 26.55 -7.71 6.16
CA GLU A 39 25.68 -7.75 7.35
C GLU A 39 24.68 -8.90 7.31
N ALA A 40 24.46 -9.50 8.48
CA ALA A 40 23.39 -10.48 8.66
C ALA A 40 22.02 -9.78 8.68
N VAL A 41 21.10 -10.24 7.83
CA VAL A 41 19.73 -9.73 7.80
C VAL A 41 18.88 -10.46 8.84
N ASP A 42 18.79 -11.80 8.74
CA ASP A 42 18.00 -12.61 9.67
C ASP A 42 18.31 -14.12 9.55
N TYR A 43 17.82 -14.88 10.52
CA TYR A 43 17.80 -16.34 10.52
C TYR A 43 16.43 -16.86 10.06
N VAL A 44 16.33 -17.33 8.83
CA VAL A 44 15.08 -17.83 8.25
C VAL A 44 14.99 -19.36 8.31
N GLY A 45 13.77 -19.90 8.23
CA GLY A 45 13.57 -21.36 8.18
C GLY A 45 14.21 -21.98 6.92
N THR A 46 14.83 -23.18 7.05
CA THR A 46 15.52 -23.87 5.94
C THR A 46 14.60 -24.14 4.73
N GLY A 47 13.32 -24.44 4.96
CA GLY A 47 12.33 -24.70 3.91
C GLY A 47 11.76 -23.43 3.26
N ARG A 48 12.17 -22.22 3.70
CA ARG A 48 11.68 -20.97 3.13
C ARG A 48 12.55 -20.55 1.94
N PRO A 49 11.98 -20.35 0.73
CA PRO A 49 12.71 -19.71 -0.35
C PRO A 49 13.02 -18.26 -0.01
N VAL A 50 14.22 -17.84 -0.34
CA VAL A 50 14.69 -16.44 -0.22
C VAL A 50 15.27 -16.06 -1.57
N ALA A 51 14.79 -14.99 -2.16
CA ALA A 51 15.26 -14.46 -3.43
C ALA A 51 15.64 -12.99 -3.28
N PRO A 52 16.57 -12.48 -4.10
CA PRO A 52 16.86 -11.05 -4.20
C PRO A 52 15.61 -10.24 -4.55
N TYR A 53 15.57 -8.99 -4.11
CA TYR A 53 14.42 -8.11 -4.37
C TYR A 53 14.21 -7.82 -5.85
N GLY A 54 15.30 -7.70 -6.63
CA GLY A 54 15.25 -7.46 -8.06
C GLY A 54 14.39 -8.48 -8.81
N GLU A 55 14.48 -9.77 -8.46
CA GLU A 55 13.64 -10.82 -9.07
C GLU A 55 12.14 -10.56 -8.84
N PHE A 56 11.75 -10.17 -7.63
CA PHE A 56 10.35 -9.91 -7.29
C PHE A 56 9.83 -8.65 -7.97
N PHE A 57 10.54 -7.53 -7.87
CA PHE A 57 10.07 -6.25 -8.40
C PHE A 57 10.08 -6.20 -9.93
N ASN A 58 11.08 -6.79 -10.58
CA ASN A 58 11.07 -6.95 -12.04
C ASN A 58 9.90 -7.84 -12.51
N GLY A 59 9.56 -8.89 -11.75
CA GLY A 59 8.37 -9.71 -12.04
C GLY A 59 7.05 -8.94 -11.91
N VAL A 60 6.92 -8.04 -10.93
CA VAL A 60 5.76 -7.15 -10.81
C VAL A 60 5.70 -6.17 -11.98
N TRP A 61 6.83 -5.53 -12.31
CA TRP A 61 6.91 -4.57 -13.41
C TRP A 61 6.61 -5.22 -14.76
N SER A 62 7.20 -6.37 -15.05
CA SER A 62 6.87 -7.15 -16.25
C SER A 62 5.36 -7.45 -16.34
N THR A 63 4.73 -7.75 -15.21
CA THR A 63 3.27 -7.95 -15.19
C THR A 63 2.52 -6.67 -15.51
N MET A 64 2.95 -5.51 -14.99
CA MET A 64 2.34 -4.23 -15.31
C MET A 64 2.47 -3.92 -16.81
N THR A 65 3.65 -4.15 -17.39
CA THR A 65 3.88 -3.93 -18.84
C THR A 65 3.13 -4.91 -19.74
N ASP A 66 2.75 -6.08 -19.23
CA ASP A 66 1.94 -7.07 -19.96
C ASP A 66 0.44 -6.76 -19.96
N ILE A 67 -0.06 -5.98 -19.00
CA ILE A 67 -1.49 -5.77 -18.80
C ILE A 67 -1.95 -4.32 -18.97
N LEU A 68 -1.02 -3.37 -18.93
CA LEU A 68 -1.29 -1.94 -19.11
C LEU A 68 -0.78 -1.48 -20.48
N GLU A 69 -1.50 -0.55 -21.09
CA GLU A 69 -1.06 0.03 -22.34
C GLU A 69 0.16 0.96 -22.14
N PRO A 70 1.03 1.13 -23.15
CA PRO A 70 2.24 1.97 -23.02
C PRO A 70 1.96 3.42 -22.61
N ASP A 71 0.85 4.01 -23.03
CA ASP A 71 0.42 5.36 -22.66
C ASP A 71 -0.03 5.46 -21.19
N GLU A 72 -0.57 4.39 -20.62
CA GLU A 72 -0.90 4.32 -19.18
C GLU A 72 0.35 4.24 -18.31
N LEU A 73 1.44 3.65 -18.82
CA LEU A 73 2.72 3.52 -18.14
C LEU A 73 3.62 4.74 -18.31
N GLU A 74 3.32 5.60 -19.29
CA GLU A 74 4.12 6.80 -19.54
C GLU A 74 4.18 7.68 -18.28
N GLY A 75 5.38 8.11 -17.92
CA GLY A 75 5.61 8.95 -16.73
C GLY A 75 5.38 8.24 -15.40
N ALA A 76 5.31 6.90 -15.35
CA ALA A 76 5.19 6.14 -14.09
C ALA A 76 6.21 6.61 -13.06
N GLN A 77 5.73 6.90 -11.85
CA GLN A 77 6.53 7.43 -10.76
C GLN A 77 6.78 6.34 -9.73
N PHE A 78 8.06 6.07 -9.46
CA PHE A 78 8.49 5.05 -8.50
C PHE A 78 8.90 5.69 -7.18
N ASN A 79 8.34 5.17 -6.09
CA ASN A 79 8.77 5.49 -4.74
C ASN A 79 9.23 4.21 -4.04
N TRP A 80 10.51 4.14 -3.76
CA TRP A 80 11.15 2.99 -3.14
C TRP A 80 11.31 3.18 -1.64
N ARG A 81 11.08 2.11 -0.88
CA ARG A 81 11.21 2.13 0.58
C ARG A 81 11.85 0.85 1.06
N THR A 82 12.78 0.98 2.00
CA THR A 82 13.40 -0.16 2.70
C THR A 82 13.11 -0.09 4.19
N GLY A 83 13.35 -1.17 4.89
CA GLY A 83 13.27 -1.22 6.35
C GLY A 83 13.91 -2.47 6.92
N ARG A 84 14.05 -2.51 8.23
CA ARG A 84 14.60 -3.66 8.97
C ARG A 84 16.00 -4.07 8.48
N ARG A 85 16.90 -3.10 8.29
CA ARG A 85 18.28 -3.29 7.79
C ARG A 85 18.32 -4.00 6.41
N GLY A 86 17.38 -3.67 5.54
CA GLY A 86 17.24 -4.31 4.23
C GLY A 86 16.44 -5.62 4.28
N GLY A 87 15.89 -6.03 5.41
CA GLY A 87 15.02 -7.21 5.52
C GLY A 87 13.65 -7.04 4.87
N PHE A 88 13.24 -5.81 4.59
CA PHE A 88 11.99 -5.43 3.94
C PHE A 88 12.23 -4.44 2.81
N ALA A 89 11.53 -4.62 1.69
CA ALA A 89 11.52 -3.64 0.61
C ALA A 89 10.11 -3.49 0.01
N CYS A 90 9.84 -2.27 -0.48
CA CYS A 90 8.57 -1.87 -1.07
C CYS A 90 8.83 -1.01 -2.30
N MET A 91 8.14 -1.33 -3.38
CA MET A 91 8.01 -0.55 -4.60
C MET A 91 6.59 0.02 -4.66
N ASP A 92 6.46 1.31 -4.85
CA ASP A 92 5.21 2.03 -4.92
C ASP A 92 5.18 2.79 -6.25
N VAL A 93 4.32 2.37 -7.17
CA VAL A 93 4.26 2.90 -8.54
C VAL A 93 2.95 3.67 -8.70
N THR A 94 3.03 4.96 -9.02
CA THR A 94 1.89 5.80 -9.38
C THR A 94 1.86 6.00 -10.89
N LEU A 95 0.68 5.87 -11.50
CA LEU A 95 0.42 6.04 -12.93
C LEU A 95 -0.23 7.40 -13.19
N PRO A 96 0.55 8.46 -13.52
CA PRO A 96 0.03 9.82 -13.58
C PRO A 96 -0.90 10.09 -14.78
N HIS A 97 -0.74 9.36 -15.87
CA HIS A 97 -1.59 9.50 -17.06
C HIS A 97 -2.90 8.73 -16.99
N ARG A 98 -3.01 7.80 -16.06
CA ARG A 98 -4.24 7.10 -15.77
C ARG A 98 -4.97 7.83 -14.65
N ILE A 99 -6.06 8.50 -14.99
CA ILE A 99 -6.80 9.37 -14.06
C ILE A 99 -8.25 8.94 -13.95
N GLU A 100 -8.77 9.03 -12.72
CA GLU A 100 -10.18 8.95 -12.42
C GLU A 100 -10.61 10.22 -11.69
N ARG A 101 -11.86 10.65 -11.91
CA ARG A 101 -12.40 11.87 -11.29
C ARG A 101 -13.47 11.49 -10.28
N ILE A 102 -13.35 12.04 -9.09
CA ILE A 102 -14.35 11.92 -8.03
C ILE A 102 -14.96 13.28 -7.81
N THR A 103 -16.27 13.38 -8.02
CA THR A 103 -17.04 14.61 -7.81
C THR A 103 -17.71 14.54 -6.44
N THR A 104 -17.48 15.54 -5.62
CA THR A 104 -18.18 15.73 -4.33
C THR A 104 -19.12 16.95 -4.46
N PRO A 105 -20.03 17.20 -3.49
CA PRO A 105 -20.91 18.38 -3.56
C PRO A 105 -20.20 19.73 -3.67
N THR A 106 -18.93 19.80 -3.28
CA THR A 106 -18.17 21.06 -3.17
C THR A 106 -16.95 21.13 -4.09
N MET A 107 -16.46 20.00 -4.59
CA MET A 107 -15.27 19.99 -5.45
C MET A 107 -15.18 18.72 -6.31
N GLU A 108 -14.34 18.79 -7.33
CA GLU A 108 -13.85 17.61 -8.05
C GLU A 108 -12.40 17.34 -7.65
N THR A 109 -12.04 16.09 -7.45
CA THR A 109 -10.66 15.65 -7.24
C THR A 109 -10.25 14.63 -8.28
N VAL A 110 -8.96 14.58 -8.58
CA VAL A 110 -8.35 13.60 -9.47
C VAL A 110 -7.63 12.55 -8.64
N ILE A 111 -7.86 11.30 -8.94
CA ILE A 111 -7.14 10.18 -8.36
C ILE A 111 -6.37 9.41 -9.43
N ASN A 112 -5.16 8.98 -9.08
CA ASN A 112 -4.33 8.14 -9.93
C ASN A 112 -4.23 6.72 -9.36
N PRO A 113 -4.25 5.68 -10.20
CA PRO A 113 -3.92 4.32 -9.78
C PRO A 113 -2.52 4.23 -9.20
N ARG A 114 -2.39 3.39 -8.19
CA ARG A 114 -1.16 3.14 -7.47
C ARG A 114 -0.98 1.65 -7.21
N TRP A 115 0.20 1.11 -7.55
CA TRP A 115 0.58 -0.26 -7.28
C TRP A 115 1.62 -0.28 -6.17
N ILE A 116 1.32 -1.01 -5.08
CA ILE A 116 2.20 -1.09 -3.92
C ILE A 116 2.64 -2.54 -3.77
N ALA A 117 3.82 -2.86 -4.26
CA ALA A 117 4.43 -4.18 -4.17
C ALA A 117 5.48 -4.21 -3.06
N PHE A 118 5.42 -5.19 -2.18
CA PHE A 118 6.42 -5.34 -1.13
C PHE A 118 6.65 -6.80 -0.77
N THR A 119 7.86 -7.07 -0.31
CA THR A 119 8.29 -8.39 0.13
C THR A 119 9.34 -8.29 1.22
N SER A 120 9.78 -9.41 1.75
CA SER A 120 10.85 -9.45 2.75
C SER A 120 11.73 -10.69 2.62
N ILE A 121 13.01 -10.51 2.88
CA ILE A 121 13.99 -11.59 2.97
C ILE A 121 14.21 -12.06 4.42
N ASP A 122 13.69 -11.32 5.40
CA ASP A 122 13.76 -11.62 6.84
C ASP A 122 12.63 -12.51 7.37
N SER A 123 11.77 -13.01 6.51
CA SER A 123 10.64 -13.86 6.88
C SER A 123 9.47 -13.19 7.60
N LEU A 124 9.53 -11.90 7.89
CA LEU A 124 8.50 -11.21 8.68
C LEU A 124 7.32 -10.70 7.84
N THR A 125 7.49 -10.60 6.53
CA THR A 125 6.44 -10.12 5.61
C THR A 125 6.33 -11.06 4.42
N SER A 126 5.12 -11.41 4.01
CA SER A 126 4.89 -12.14 2.76
C SER A 126 5.04 -11.23 1.56
N ALA A 127 5.27 -11.81 0.36
CA ALA A 127 5.15 -11.07 -0.89
C ALA A 127 3.70 -10.63 -1.10
N ASN A 128 3.49 -9.35 -1.32
CA ASN A 128 2.19 -8.76 -1.53
C ASN A 128 2.25 -7.71 -2.63
N CYS A 129 1.15 -7.54 -3.33
CA CYS A 129 0.88 -6.37 -4.13
C CYS A 129 -0.54 -5.88 -3.85
N PHE A 130 -0.70 -4.59 -3.66
CA PHE A 130 -1.99 -3.93 -3.53
C PHE A 130 -2.16 -2.96 -4.68
N LEU A 131 -3.37 -2.92 -5.20
CA LEU A 131 -3.83 -1.84 -6.04
C LEU A 131 -4.53 -0.82 -5.17
N GLY A 132 -4.14 0.42 -5.34
CA GLY A 132 -4.67 1.54 -4.61
C GLY A 132 -4.78 2.76 -5.49
N THR A 133 -5.02 3.89 -4.86
CA THR A 133 -5.06 5.19 -5.54
C THR A 133 -4.26 6.21 -4.74
N ILE A 134 -3.88 7.30 -5.40
CA ILE A 134 -3.41 8.52 -4.75
C ILE A 134 -4.32 9.67 -5.15
N ASP A 135 -4.79 10.41 -4.15
CA ASP A 135 -5.60 11.61 -4.36
C ASP A 135 -4.68 12.80 -4.62
N GLN A 136 -4.77 13.39 -5.79
CA GLN A 136 -3.91 14.51 -6.21
C GLN A 136 -4.12 15.80 -5.42
N PHE A 137 -5.27 15.95 -4.78
CA PHE A 137 -5.56 17.14 -3.96
C PHE A 137 -4.75 17.16 -2.65
N CYS A 138 -4.65 16.01 -1.97
CA CYS A 138 -3.98 15.94 -0.66
C CYS A 138 -2.78 14.99 -0.64
N PHE A 139 -2.47 14.34 -1.75
CA PHE A 139 -1.44 13.31 -1.88
C PHE A 139 -1.58 12.16 -0.88
N ASN A 140 -2.80 11.89 -0.43
CA ASN A 140 -3.10 10.78 0.44
C ASN A 140 -3.03 9.47 -0.35
N GLY A 141 -2.16 8.59 0.05
CA GLY A 141 -2.12 7.22 -0.46
C GLY A 141 -3.31 6.42 0.04
N GLN A 142 -4.04 5.78 -0.86
CA GLN A 142 -5.23 5.01 -0.58
C GLN A 142 -5.03 3.56 -1.02
N ILE A 143 -5.31 2.60 -0.12
CA ILE A 143 -5.44 1.19 -0.48
C ILE A 143 -6.93 0.87 -0.55
N ASN A 144 -7.39 0.38 -1.70
CA ASN A 144 -8.79 0.07 -1.92
C ASN A 144 -9.06 -1.41 -1.60
N GLY A 145 -9.85 -1.68 -0.55
CA GLY A 145 -10.60 -2.90 -0.31
C GLY A 145 -9.83 -4.22 -0.09
N GLU A 146 -10.55 -5.24 0.39
CA GLU A 146 -10.02 -6.59 0.62
C GLU A 146 -9.74 -7.37 -0.67
N HIS A 147 -10.36 -6.97 -1.78
CA HIS A 147 -10.33 -7.72 -3.04
C HIS A 147 -9.09 -7.43 -3.89
N ASP A 148 -8.37 -6.35 -3.60
CA ASP A 148 -7.24 -5.85 -4.40
C ASP A 148 -5.90 -6.27 -3.84
N LYS A 149 -5.92 -7.15 -2.83
CA LYS A 149 -4.71 -7.71 -2.26
C LYS A 149 -4.30 -8.99 -2.98
N VAL A 150 -3.18 -8.94 -3.66
CA VAL A 150 -2.48 -10.13 -4.12
C VAL A 150 -1.42 -10.52 -3.10
N GLN A 151 -1.64 -11.63 -2.43
CA GLN A 151 -0.71 -12.15 -1.43
C GLN A 151 -0.18 -13.52 -1.84
N SER A 152 1.12 -13.70 -1.73
CA SER A 152 1.75 -15.00 -1.81
C SER A 152 2.67 -15.23 -0.61
N ARG A 153 2.50 -16.39 0.06
CA ARG A 153 3.43 -16.81 1.10
C ARG A 153 4.71 -17.31 0.44
N HIS A 154 5.85 -16.96 0.99
CA HIS A 154 7.11 -17.59 0.63
C HIS A 154 7.12 -19.05 1.12
N SER A 155 6.49 -19.92 0.34
CA SER A 155 6.46 -21.36 0.56
C SER A 155 7.11 -22.07 -0.63
N SER A 156 7.44 -23.33 -0.50
CA SER A 156 7.96 -24.17 -1.60
C SER A 156 7.06 -24.18 -2.85
N ASN A 157 5.79 -23.81 -2.71
CA ASN A 157 4.81 -23.72 -3.79
C ASN A 157 4.66 -22.30 -4.36
N TYR A 158 5.51 -21.33 -3.96
CA TYR A 158 5.51 -20.02 -4.57
C TYR A 158 5.96 -20.13 -6.03
N THR A 159 5.11 -19.67 -6.94
CA THR A 159 5.47 -19.51 -8.35
C THR A 159 5.16 -18.08 -8.76
N ASN A 160 6.08 -17.48 -9.50
CA ASN A 160 5.88 -16.14 -10.03
C ASN A 160 4.64 -16.08 -10.92
N ALA A 161 4.41 -17.11 -11.75
CA ALA A 161 3.22 -17.22 -12.61
C ALA A 161 1.90 -17.17 -11.83
N GLY A 162 1.82 -17.85 -10.67
CA GLY A 162 0.62 -17.79 -9.82
C GLY A 162 0.39 -16.41 -9.19
N PHE A 163 1.45 -15.68 -8.92
CA PHE A 163 1.38 -14.29 -8.42
C PHE A 163 0.93 -13.34 -9.53
N VAL A 164 1.53 -13.44 -10.73
CA VAL A 164 1.17 -12.69 -11.94
C VAL A 164 -0.32 -12.86 -12.29
N TYR A 165 -0.81 -14.10 -12.31
CA TYR A 165 -2.23 -14.36 -12.59
C TYR A 165 -3.18 -13.64 -11.62
N LYS A 166 -2.83 -13.61 -10.32
CA LYS A 166 -3.61 -12.88 -9.32
C LYS A 166 -3.55 -11.38 -9.53
N LEU A 167 -2.40 -10.83 -9.93
CA LEU A 167 -2.25 -9.41 -10.26
C LEU A 167 -3.14 -9.00 -11.44
N GLN A 168 -3.12 -9.77 -12.54
CA GLN A 168 -3.96 -9.53 -13.70
C GLN A 168 -5.45 -9.55 -13.37
N ARG A 169 -5.86 -10.40 -12.42
CA ARG A 169 -7.25 -10.44 -11.95
C ARG A 169 -7.59 -9.22 -11.10
N ALA A 170 -6.73 -8.85 -10.16
CA ALA A 170 -6.94 -7.70 -9.30
C ALA A 170 -7.03 -6.40 -10.10
N GLU A 171 -6.22 -6.25 -11.15
CA GLU A 171 -6.27 -5.10 -12.03
C GLU A 171 -7.61 -4.95 -12.76
N ARG A 172 -8.16 -6.03 -13.26
CA ARG A 172 -9.50 -6.01 -13.90
C ARG A 172 -10.61 -5.57 -12.95
N ASP A 173 -10.47 -5.90 -11.67
CA ASP A 173 -11.44 -5.52 -10.63
C ASP A 173 -11.24 -4.08 -10.15
N PHE A 174 -10.09 -3.46 -10.43
CA PHE A 174 -9.71 -2.13 -9.93
C PHE A 174 -10.68 -1.02 -10.37
N PHE A 175 -11.13 -1.02 -11.63
CA PHE A 175 -12.10 -0.02 -12.11
C PHE A 175 -13.46 -0.06 -11.39
N GLN A 176 -13.84 -1.20 -10.85
CA GLN A 176 -15.03 -1.28 -10.01
C GLN A 176 -14.84 -0.60 -8.66
N GLN A 177 -13.60 -0.44 -8.23
CA GLN A 177 -13.25 0.17 -6.94
C GLN A 177 -13.33 1.69 -6.99
N THR A 178 -12.92 2.32 -8.09
CA THR A 178 -13.05 3.78 -8.27
C THR A 178 -14.52 4.20 -8.22
N ARG A 179 -15.42 3.36 -8.73
CA ARG A 179 -16.87 3.56 -8.58
C ARG A 179 -17.32 3.57 -7.13
N LYS A 180 -16.71 2.79 -6.25
CA LYS A 180 -17.04 2.81 -4.81
C LYS A 180 -16.63 4.13 -4.17
N LEU A 181 -15.53 4.74 -4.61
CA LEU A 181 -15.14 6.08 -4.14
C LEU A 181 -16.17 7.14 -4.55
N GLN A 182 -16.73 7.06 -5.75
CA GLN A 182 -17.82 7.96 -6.15
C GLN A 182 -19.07 7.71 -5.31
N VAL A 183 -19.45 6.46 -5.05
CA VAL A 183 -20.57 6.13 -4.14
C VAL A 183 -20.34 6.74 -2.76
N MET A 184 -19.11 6.67 -2.23
CA MET A 184 -18.79 7.34 -0.95
C MET A 184 -18.92 8.86 -1.05
N ALA A 185 -18.55 9.47 -2.17
CA ALA A 185 -18.69 10.92 -2.40
C ALA A 185 -20.16 11.36 -2.48
N ASP A 186 -21.02 10.51 -3.05
CA ASP A 186 -22.45 10.76 -3.17
C ASP A 186 -23.21 10.50 -1.85
N THR A 187 -22.62 9.72 -0.93
CA THR A 187 -23.22 9.38 0.35
C THR A 187 -22.99 10.46 1.38
N LEU A 188 -23.99 11.31 1.62
CA LEU A 188 -23.94 12.35 2.64
C LEU A 188 -23.93 11.75 4.04
N THR A 189 -23.15 12.32 4.95
CA THR A 189 -23.02 11.87 6.33
C THR A 189 -23.37 12.97 7.31
N LYS A 190 -23.89 12.56 8.50
CA LYS A 190 -24.06 13.49 9.62
C LYS A 190 -22.86 13.38 10.56
N TYR A 191 -22.40 14.50 11.07
CA TYR A 191 -21.25 14.53 12.02
C TYR A 191 -21.47 13.64 13.24
N ALA A 192 -22.73 13.56 13.73
CA ALA A 192 -23.07 12.69 14.86
C ALA A 192 -22.90 11.21 14.55
N ASP A 193 -23.30 10.78 13.35
CA ASP A 193 -23.21 9.38 12.91
C ASP A 193 -21.75 8.98 12.70
N VAL A 194 -20.94 9.87 12.08
CA VAL A 194 -19.50 9.65 11.92
C VAL A 194 -18.80 9.57 13.28
N LYS A 195 -19.14 10.44 14.23
CA LYS A 195 -18.58 10.38 15.59
C LYS A 195 -18.89 9.06 16.26
N ALA A 196 -20.15 8.63 16.22
CA ALA A 196 -20.61 7.36 16.81
C ALA A 196 -19.94 6.15 16.16
N LEU A 197 -19.72 6.19 14.82
CA LEU A 197 -18.97 5.16 14.10
C LEU A 197 -17.52 5.08 14.62
N LEU A 198 -16.81 6.20 14.67
CA LEU A 198 -15.41 6.24 15.09
C LEU A 198 -15.22 5.71 16.52
N GLU A 199 -16.12 6.07 17.43
CA GLU A 199 -16.11 5.58 18.82
C GLU A 199 -16.34 4.07 18.93
N LYS A 200 -17.00 3.45 17.95
CA LYS A 200 -17.20 1.99 17.90
C LYS A 200 -16.00 1.23 17.35
N ILE A 201 -15.28 1.80 16.37
CA ILE A 201 -14.23 1.06 15.64
C ILE A 201 -12.82 1.35 16.13
N MET A 202 -12.64 2.34 17.00
CA MET A 202 -11.31 2.69 17.52
C MET A 202 -11.36 3.20 18.96
N SER A 203 -10.19 3.38 19.61
CA SER A 203 -10.11 3.94 20.95
C SER A 203 -10.57 5.39 20.99
N GLU A 204 -11.10 5.85 22.15
CA GLU A 204 -11.63 7.20 22.33
C GLU A 204 -10.65 8.29 21.90
N THR A 205 -9.36 8.18 22.28
CA THR A 205 -8.33 9.14 21.91
C THR A 205 -8.12 9.19 20.40
N LYS A 206 -8.11 8.02 19.74
CA LYS A 206 -7.94 7.93 18.29
C LYS A 206 -9.20 8.45 17.56
N ALA A 207 -10.38 8.13 18.07
CA ALA A 207 -11.66 8.59 17.52
C ALA A 207 -11.77 10.13 17.54
N LYS A 208 -11.38 10.78 18.64
CA LYS A 208 -11.36 12.26 18.73
C LYS A 208 -10.45 12.89 17.67
N LYS A 209 -9.24 12.35 17.49
CA LYS A 209 -8.29 12.85 16.49
C LYS A 209 -8.78 12.60 15.06
N MET A 210 -9.33 11.41 14.81
CA MET A 210 -9.87 11.05 13.50
C MET A 210 -11.10 11.89 13.14
N PHE A 211 -11.94 12.21 14.13
CA PHE A 211 -13.08 13.10 13.94
C PHE A 211 -12.64 14.54 13.58
N ALA A 212 -11.53 15.01 14.15
CA ALA A 212 -10.95 16.31 13.77
C ALA A 212 -10.47 16.30 12.31
N LEU A 213 -9.78 15.21 11.88
CA LEU A 213 -9.38 15.04 10.48
C LEU A 213 -10.61 14.99 9.54
N TYR A 214 -11.62 14.20 9.91
CA TYR A 214 -12.86 14.17 9.14
C TYR A 214 -13.50 15.56 9.00
N SER A 215 -13.53 16.33 10.08
CA SER A 215 -14.09 17.69 10.04
C SER A 215 -13.30 18.62 9.09
N GLN A 216 -11.98 18.46 9.00
CA GLN A 216 -11.14 19.19 8.05
C GLN A 216 -11.44 18.75 6.60
N GLU A 217 -11.46 17.45 6.33
CA GLU A 217 -11.78 16.94 5.00
C GLU A 217 -13.22 17.32 4.57
N ALA A 218 -14.17 17.21 5.48
CA ALA A 218 -15.58 17.57 5.23
C ALA A 218 -15.79 19.07 4.97
N SER A 219 -14.93 19.95 5.50
CA SER A 219 -14.98 21.37 5.21
C SER A 219 -14.63 21.71 3.77
N VAL A 220 -13.88 20.83 3.10
CA VAL A 220 -13.44 21.01 1.71
C VAL A 220 -14.32 20.18 0.75
N ARG A 221 -14.56 18.92 1.07
CA ARG A 221 -15.23 17.93 0.20
C ARG A 221 -16.75 17.80 0.44
N GLY A 222 -17.27 18.52 1.44
CA GLY A 222 -18.62 18.30 1.98
C GLY A 222 -18.66 17.14 2.97
N PRO A 223 -19.69 17.09 3.84
CA PRO A 223 -19.88 16.02 4.82
C PRO A 223 -20.42 14.74 4.14
N ASN A 224 -19.52 13.93 3.63
CA ASN A 224 -19.80 12.67 2.94
C ASN A 224 -18.87 11.53 3.40
N ALA A 225 -19.18 10.31 2.98
CA ALA A 225 -18.37 9.14 3.36
C ALA A 225 -16.97 9.16 2.73
N PHE A 226 -16.78 9.84 1.57
CA PHE A 226 -15.47 10.03 0.97
C PHE A 226 -14.58 10.97 1.81
N ALA A 227 -15.13 12.00 2.42
CA ALA A 227 -14.40 12.85 3.36
C ALA A 227 -13.92 12.06 4.59
N LEU A 228 -14.73 11.12 5.09
CA LEU A 228 -14.30 10.22 6.17
C LEU A 228 -13.20 9.27 5.69
N TYR A 229 -13.32 8.72 4.50
CA TYR A 229 -12.29 7.88 3.90
C TYR A 229 -10.98 8.66 3.69
N SER A 230 -11.07 9.91 3.21
CA SER A 230 -9.91 10.81 3.07
C SER A 230 -9.25 11.11 4.41
N ALA A 231 -10.01 11.24 5.50
CA ALA A 231 -9.45 11.39 6.85
C ALA A 231 -8.66 10.15 7.29
N PHE A 232 -9.15 8.94 6.97
CA PHE A 232 -8.43 7.70 7.26
C PHE A 232 -7.11 7.62 6.48
N THR A 233 -7.13 7.97 5.20
CA THR A 233 -5.95 7.92 4.35
C THR A 233 -4.95 9.04 4.67
N ASN A 234 -5.43 10.21 5.10
CA ASN A 234 -4.61 11.27 5.65
C ASN A 234 -3.85 10.78 6.91
N TYR A 235 -4.54 10.09 7.81
CA TYR A 235 -3.89 9.47 8.96
C TYR A 235 -2.81 8.46 8.53
N SER A 236 -3.07 7.57 7.57
CA SER A 236 -2.09 6.57 7.17
C SER A 236 -0.85 7.19 6.53
N THR A 237 -1.02 8.27 5.77
CA THR A 237 0.06 8.93 5.04
C THR A 237 0.87 9.88 5.94
N TYR A 238 0.20 10.68 6.76
CA TYR A 238 0.82 11.80 7.50
C TYR A 238 0.72 11.68 9.02
N GLY A 239 0.31 10.54 9.54
CA GLY A 239 0.09 10.35 10.98
C GLY A 239 1.27 10.72 11.87
N ASP A 240 2.49 10.66 11.34
CA ASP A 240 3.73 10.98 12.06
C ASP A 240 4.10 12.46 12.00
N GLU A 241 3.66 13.17 10.94
CA GLU A 241 4.23 14.46 10.57
C GLU A 241 3.31 15.62 10.93
N ARG A 242 1.99 15.48 10.72
CA ARG A 242 1.08 16.63 10.75
C ARG A 242 -0.07 16.52 11.75
N ASN A 243 -0.47 15.34 12.15
CA ASN A 243 -1.80 15.13 12.74
C ASN A 243 -1.79 14.78 14.24
N GLY A 244 -0.67 14.97 14.93
CA GLY A 244 -0.58 14.76 16.37
C GLY A 244 -0.86 13.32 16.84
N PHE A 245 -0.87 12.36 15.92
CA PHE A 245 -0.81 10.94 16.26
C PHE A 245 0.64 10.63 16.59
N ALA A 246 1.00 10.72 17.89
CA ALA A 246 2.32 10.33 18.30
C ALA A 246 2.58 8.88 17.92
N VAL A 247 3.38 8.68 16.89
CA VAL A 247 4.02 7.38 16.65
C VAL A 247 5.21 7.33 17.58
N LYS A 248 5.25 6.31 18.44
CA LYS A 248 6.42 6.03 19.25
C LYS A 248 7.60 5.92 18.31
N ASP A 249 8.58 6.78 18.50
CA ASP A 249 9.89 6.89 17.90
C ASP A 249 10.27 5.70 16.99
N THR A 250 9.79 5.75 15.76
CA THR A 250 10.17 4.83 14.71
C THR A 250 11.37 5.44 14.00
N LYS A 251 12.54 5.19 14.53
CA LYS A 251 13.79 5.58 13.89
C LYS A 251 13.83 4.98 12.49
N GLY A 252 14.04 5.82 11.50
CA GLY A 252 14.27 5.63 10.09
C GLY A 252 13.90 4.26 9.46
N ASP A 253 14.54 3.21 9.90
CA ASP A 253 14.45 1.86 9.36
C ASP A 253 13.08 1.17 9.52
N THR A 254 12.27 1.57 10.51
CA THR A 254 10.92 1.02 10.75
C THR A 254 9.80 1.94 10.28
N LYS A 255 10.09 3.19 9.94
CA LYS A 255 9.09 4.19 9.52
C LYS A 255 8.27 3.69 8.32
N ASN A 256 8.92 3.17 7.31
CA ASN A 256 8.29 2.69 6.07
C ASN A 256 7.35 1.49 6.33
N VAL A 257 7.76 0.57 7.21
CA VAL A 257 6.92 -0.56 7.63
C VAL A 257 5.71 -0.07 8.42
N THR A 258 5.89 0.95 9.26
CA THR A 258 4.81 1.55 10.06
C THR A 258 3.78 2.24 9.18
N MET A 259 4.21 2.97 8.14
CA MET A 259 3.29 3.57 7.15
C MET A 259 2.43 2.50 6.47
N LEU A 260 3.06 1.42 5.98
CA LEU A 260 2.34 0.31 5.37
C LEU A 260 1.32 -0.32 6.34
N ASN A 261 1.72 -0.53 7.59
CA ASN A 261 0.82 -1.09 8.61
C ASN A 261 -0.39 -0.19 8.86
N ARG A 262 -0.22 1.14 8.82
CA ARG A 262 -1.34 2.09 8.91
C ARG A 262 -2.27 2.03 7.70
N GLU A 263 -1.72 1.93 6.50
CA GLU A 263 -2.54 1.73 5.29
C GLU A 263 -3.37 0.44 5.40
N LEU A 264 -2.78 -0.66 5.90
CA LEU A 264 -3.50 -1.91 6.18
C LEU A 264 -4.54 -1.77 7.31
N GLU A 265 -4.31 -0.89 8.30
CA GLU A 265 -5.27 -0.59 9.36
C GLU A 265 -6.50 0.15 8.80
N VAL A 266 -6.29 1.13 7.92
CA VAL A 266 -7.38 1.83 7.21
C VAL A 266 -8.25 0.83 6.46
N ASN A 267 -7.63 -0.12 5.77
CA ASN A 267 -8.36 -1.16 5.07
C ASN A 267 -9.27 -1.99 5.99
N LYS A 268 -8.84 -2.26 7.23
CA LYS A 268 -9.67 -2.93 8.22
C LYS A 268 -10.86 -2.07 8.65
N TRP A 269 -10.70 -0.75 8.79
CA TRP A 269 -11.80 0.14 9.20
C TRP A 269 -12.90 0.23 8.14
N ILE A 270 -12.53 0.37 6.86
CA ILE A 270 -13.50 0.42 5.76
C ILE A 270 -14.19 -0.93 5.51
N ALA A 271 -13.58 -2.03 5.92
CA ALA A 271 -14.18 -3.36 5.85
C ALA A 271 -15.21 -3.63 6.98
N THR A 272 -15.28 -2.77 8.02
CA THR A 272 -16.20 -2.97 9.13
C THR A 272 -17.68 -2.89 8.68
N PRO A 273 -18.58 -3.70 9.28
CA PRO A 273 -20.02 -3.59 9.00
C PRO A 273 -20.53 -2.15 9.21
N GLN A 274 -20.06 -1.48 10.25
CA GLN A 274 -20.47 -0.12 10.60
C GLN A 274 -20.12 0.90 9.51
N PHE A 275 -18.92 0.80 8.91
CA PHE A 275 -18.56 1.68 7.79
C PHE A 275 -19.38 1.35 6.54
N LYS A 276 -19.57 0.07 6.25
CA LYS A 276 -20.40 -0.37 5.11
C LYS A 276 -21.86 0.08 5.24
N GLU A 277 -22.43 0.03 6.44
CA GLU A 277 -23.77 0.56 6.73
C GLU A 277 -23.84 2.07 6.51
N LEU A 278 -22.81 2.82 6.93
CA LEU A 278 -22.74 4.27 6.69
C LEU A 278 -22.72 4.60 5.20
N VAL A 279 -22.03 3.81 4.37
CA VAL A 279 -21.92 4.04 2.92
C VAL A 279 -23.19 3.58 2.19
N ALA A 280 -23.96 2.63 2.74
CA ALA A 280 -25.20 2.11 2.15
C ALA A 280 -26.46 2.92 2.53
N ALA A 281 -26.37 3.85 3.49
CA ALA A 281 -27.46 4.67 4.00
C ALA A 281 -27.69 5.93 3.13
#